data_11f81f5712cf60bf0236b90651f9f4d7
#
_entry.id   11f81f5712cf60bf0236b90651f9f4d7
#
_cell.length_a   1.000
_cell.length_b   1.000
_cell.length_c   1.000
_cell.angle_alpha   90.00
_cell.angle_beta   90.00
_cell.angle_gamma   90.00
#
_symmetry.space_group_name_H-M   'P 1'
#
loop_
_entity.id
_entity.type
_entity.pdbx_description
1 polymer ?
#
loop_
_entity_poly.entity_id
_entity_poly.type
_entity_poly.pdbx_seq_one_letter_code
_entity_poly.pdbx_strand_id
1 'polypeptide(L)'
;MNYKPDVLEDVFTLTHEAGHSMHSFFSAKHQPFLHYDYTIFVAEVASTFNEQLLSRYLMNNAKDDQQRAFLINREIDAIRGTIIRQTMFAEFEKITHEMAEQGEPLTVQAFKDVYGTLLEAYFGPEFSIDTLLKLECFRIPHFYRPFYVYKYATGLSAAIALSQRVLSGGRRELRDYLGFLKGGCSQDPLDLLRSAGVDMESPQPVETALARFGELVDELDSLI
;
A
#
# COMPACT_ATOMS: atom_id res chain seq x y z
N MET A 1 -18.81 -10.32 -4.24
CA MET A 1 -18.47 -9.81 -2.88
C MET A 1 -19.65 -10.09 -1.96
N ASN A 2 -19.43 -10.67 -0.77
CA ASN A 2 -20.48 -10.88 0.24
C ASN A 2 -20.42 -9.71 1.23
N TYR A 3 -21.10 -8.61 0.93
CA TYR A 3 -21.12 -7.42 1.75
C TYR A 3 -21.95 -7.63 3.03
N LYS A 4 -21.35 -7.33 4.18
CA LYS A 4 -21.99 -7.35 5.51
C LYS A 4 -22.05 -5.90 6.03
N PRO A 5 -23.24 -5.30 6.19
CA PRO A 5 -23.37 -3.88 6.54
C PRO A 5 -22.84 -3.55 7.94
N ASP A 6 -22.74 -4.55 8.82
CA ASP A 6 -22.28 -4.38 10.21
C ASP A 6 -20.75 -4.57 10.37
N VAL A 7 -20.02 -4.82 9.26
CA VAL A 7 -18.58 -5.02 9.26
C VAL A 7 -17.90 -3.84 8.57
N LEU A 8 -17.17 -3.04 9.33
CA LEU A 8 -16.48 -1.85 8.78
C LEU A 8 -15.52 -2.21 7.65
N GLU A 9 -14.82 -3.34 7.75
CA GLU A 9 -13.88 -3.79 6.72
C GLU A 9 -14.58 -4.04 5.38
N ASP A 10 -15.83 -4.49 5.38
CA ASP A 10 -16.60 -4.66 4.15
C ASP A 10 -16.95 -3.32 3.48
N VAL A 11 -17.09 -2.25 4.26
CA VAL A 11 -17.26 -0.88 3.74
C VAL A 11 -15.98 -0.41 3.04
N PHE A 12 -14.82 -0.65 3.64
CA PHE A 12 -13.54 -0.36 3.01
C PHE A 12 -13.32 -1.19 1.75
N THR A 13 -13.64 -2.48 1.78
CA THR A 13 -13.59 -3.36 0.59
C THR A 13 -14.49 -2.83 -0.53
N LEU A 14 -15.72 -2.42 -0.22
CA LEU A 14 -16.63 -1.82 -1.21
C LEU A 14 -16.03 -0.55 -1.82
N THR A 15 -15.44 0.29 -0.98
CA THR A 15 -14.81 1.54 -1.41
C THR A 15 -13.56 1.29 -2.26
N HIS A 16 -12.79 0.26 -1.93
CA HIS A 16 -11.67 -0.25 -2.71
C HIS A 16 -12.10 -0.67 -4.11
N GLU A 17 -13.10 -1.55 -4.21
CA GLU A 17 -13.65 -2.03 -5.48
C GLU A 17 -14.28 -0.90 -6.32
N ALA A 18 -14.86 0.10 -5.65
CA ALA A 18 -15.31 1.31 -6.33
C ALA A 18 -14.15 2.10 -6.96
N GLY A 19 -12.97 2.11 -6.33
CA GLY A 19 -11.76 2.70 -6.89
C GLY A 19 -11.32 2.02 -8.18
N HIS A 20 -11.26 0.70 -8.19
CA HIS A 20 -11.00 -0.07 -9.42
C HIS A 20 -12.05 0.19 -10.51
N SER A 21 -13.32 0.22 -10.11
CA SER A 21 -14.42 0.49 -11.05
C SER A 21 -14.31 1.87 -11.68
N MET A 22 -13.98 2.89 -10.90
CA MET A 22 -13.78 4.26 -11.39
C MET A 22 -12.56 4.35 -12.30
N HIS A 23 -11.44 3.72 -11.95
CA HIS A 23 -10.25 3.68 -12.78
C HIS A 23 -10.56 3.05 -14.14
N SER A 24 -11.16 1.84 -14.15
CA SER A 24 -11.53 1.14 -15.38
C SER A 24 -12.53 1.94 -16.22
N PHE A 25 -13.53 2.57 -15.59
CA PHE A 25 -14.51 3.39 -16.29
C PHE A 25 -13.86 4.61 -16.97
N PHE A 26 -13.03 5.36 -16.24
CA PHE A 26 -12.39 6.55 -16.82
C PHE A 26 -11.37 6.19 -17.89
N SER A 27 -10.60 5.12 -17.67
CA SER A 27 -9.64 4.63 -18.65
C SER A 27 -10.35 4.18 -19.96
N ALA A 28 -11.32 3.28 -19.85
CA ALA A 28 -12.07 2.79 -21.02
C ALA A 28 -12.84 3.89 -21.76
N LYS A 29 -13.27 4.94 -21.05
CA LYS A 29 -13.97 6.07 -21.66
C LYS A 29 -13.05 7.01 -22.46
N HIS A 30 -11.77 7.11 -22.08
CA HIS A 30 -10.87 8.14 -22.62
C HIS A 30 -9.72 7.56 -23.45
N GLN A 31 -9.48 6.25 -23.37
CA GLN A 31 -8.44 5.57 -24.12
C GLN A 31 -9.01 4.67 -25.23
N PRO A 32 -8.31 4.52 -26.35
CA PRO A 32 -8.66 3.51 -27.34
C PRO A 32 -8.47 2.09 -26.77
N PHE A 33 -9.09 1.11 -27.41
CA PHE A 33 -9.07 -0.29 -26.98
C PHE A 33 -7.65 -0.83 -26.67
N LEU A 34 -6.63 -0.42 -27.41
CA LEU A 34 -5.24 -0.84 -27.20
C LEU A 34 -4.58 -0.24 -25.96
N HIS A 35 -5.15 0.82 -25.39
CA HIS A 35 -4.54 1.58 -24.29
C HIS A 35 -5.46 1.72 -23.05
N TYR A 36 -6.67 1.18 -23.07
CA TYR A 36 -7.58 1.38 -21.95
C TYR A 36 -7.23 0.57 -20.71
N ASP A 37 -6.55 -0.56 -20.89
CA ASP A 37 -6.12 -1.38 -19.75
C ASP A 37 -4.88 -0.75 -19.09
N TYR A 38 -4.77 -0.89 -17.77
CA TYR A 38 -3.66 -0.31 -17.01
C TYR A 38 -2.86 -1.41 -16.31
N THR A 39 -1.58 -1.13 -16.05
CA THR A 39 -0.69 -2.11 -15.46
C THR A 39 -1.02 -2.36 -13.98
N ILE A 40 -0.67 -3.57 -13.49
CA ILE A 40 -0.83 -3.94 -12.08
C ILE A 40 -0.10 -2.98 -11.12
N PHE A 41 0.95 -2.30 -11.59
CA PHE A 41 1.71 -1.35 -10.78
C PHE A 41 0.85 -0.18 -10.29
N VAL A 42 -0.08 0.30 -11.11
CA VAL A 42 -0.98 1.42 -10.78
C VAL A 42 -2.40 1.00 -10.42
N ALA A 43 -2.73 -0.28 -10.56
CA ALA A 43 -4.07 -0.79 -10.31
C ALA A 43 -4.56 -0.48 -8.90
N GLU A 44 -3.70 -0.74 -7.90
CA GLU A 44 -4.04 -0.56 -6.49
C GLU A 44 -3.98 0.90 -6.02
N VAL A 45 -3.44 1.82 -6.83
CA VAL A 45 -3.35 3.24 -6.44
C VAL A 45 -4.73 3.88 -6.36
N ALA A 46 -5.62 3.60 -7.33
CA ALA A 46 -6.96 4.17 -7.34
C ALA A 46 -7.87 3.58 -6.26
N SER A 47 -7.76 2.27 -6.00
CA SER A 47 -8.53 1.57 -4.97
C SER A 47 -8.13 2.04 -3.57
N THR A 48 -6.84 2.04 -3.27
CA THR A 48 -6.32 2.49 -1.97
C THR A 48 -6.45 4.01 -1.78
N PHE A 49 -6.42 4.82 -2.85
CA PHE A 49 -6.76 6.24 -2.79
C PHE A 49 -8.19 6.44 -2.26
N ASN A 50 -9.16 5.69 -2.74
CA ASN A 50 -10.53 5.76 -2.25
C ASN A 50 -10.63 5.34 -0.78
N GLU A 51 -9.88 4.32 -0.35
CA GLU A 51 -9.81 3.95 1.07
C GLU A 51 -9.25 5.10 1.93
N GLN A 52 -8.25 5.83 1.44
CA GLN A 52 -7.72 7.00 2.14
C GLN A 52 -8.76 8.12 2.28
N LEU A 53 -9.58 8.36 1.25
CA LEU A 53 -10.67 9.32 1.34
C LEU A 53 -11.71 8.89 2.37
N LEU A 54 -12.09 7.61 2.38
CA LEU A 54 -13.02 7.06 3.36
C LEU A 54 -12.48 7.17 4.79
N SER A 55 -11.22 6.78 4.99
CA SER A 55 -10.55 6.85 6.30
C SER A 55 -10.57 8.28 6.86
N ARG A 56 -10.16 9.27 6.05
CA ARG A 56 -10.22 10.69 6.41
C ARG A 56 -11.63 11.17 6.73
N TYR A 57 -12.61 10.77 5.92
CA TYR A 57 -14.00 11.13 6.15
C TYR A 57 -14.52 10.57 7.49
N LEU A 58 -14.26 9.29 7.75
CA LEU A 58 -14.72 8.65 8.99
C LEU A 58 -14.04 9.23 10.22
N MET A 59 -12.72 9.48 10.19
CA MET A 59 -12.00 10.12 11.29
C MET A 59 -12.52 11.53 11.59
N ASN A 60 -12.81 12.33 10.55
CA ASN A 60 -13.32 13.68 10.71
C ASN A 60 -14.77 13.72 11.24
N ASN A 61 -15.49 12.61 11.14
CA ASN A 61 -16.89 12.48 11.60
C ASN A 61 -17.01 11.44 12.75
N ALA A 62 -15.93 11.12 13.41
CA ALA A 62 -15.95 10.25 14.58
C ALA A 62 -16.78 10.90 15.69
N LYS A 63 -17.63 10.10 16.36
CA LYS A 63 -18.61 10.59 17.37
C LYS A 63 -17.94 10.87 18.73
N ASP A 64 -16.86 10.17 19.00
CA ASP A 64 -16.11 10.23 20.25
C ASP A 64 -14.66 9.77 20.03
N ASP A 65 -13.83 9.95 21.06
CA ASP A 65 -12.40 9.59 21.02
C ASP A 65 -12.19 8.09 20.86
N GLN A 66 -13.09 7.26 21.39
CA GLN A 66 -12.99 5.81 21.27
C GLN A 66 -13.17 5.36 19.79
N GLN A 67 -14.17 5.91 19.11
CA GLN A 67 -14.37 5.63 17.68
C GLN A 67 -13.22 6.19 16.87
N ARG A 68 -12.70 7.35 17.21
CA ARG A 68 -11.55 7.95 16.53
C ARG A 68 -10.30 7.10 16.71
N ALA A 69 -9.98 6.68 17.93
CA ALA A 69 -8.87 5.80 18.23
C ALA A 69 -8.95 4.46 17.47
N PHE A 70 -10.13 3.87 17.37
CA PHE A 70 -10.37 2.65 16.59
C PHE A 70 -10.05 2.84 15.10
N LEU A 71 -10.50 3.96 14.49
CA LEU A 71 -10.25 4.26 13.08
C LEU A 71 -8.76 4.55 12.81
N ILE A 72 -8.11 5.27 13.71
CA ILE A 72 -6.67 5.54 13.66
C ILE A 72 -5.88 4.24 13.73
N ASN A 73 -6.18 3.37 14.72
CA ASN A 73 -5.49 2.08 14.85
C ASN A 73 -5.65 1.22 13.59
N ARG A 74 -6.84 1.23 12.97
CA ARG A 74 -7.07 0.54 11.69
C ARG A 74 -6.15 1.08 10.58
N GLU A 75 -6.01 2.41 10.45
CA GLU A 75 -5.13 3.00 9.42
C GLU A 75 -3.66 2.69 9.71
N ILE A 76 -3.24 2.73 10.98
CA ILE A 76 -1.90 2.31 11.42
C ILE A 76 -1.63 0.85 11.00
N ASP A 77 -2.56 -0.07 11.29
CA ASP A 77 -2.42 -1.48 10.91
C ASP A 77 -2.39 -1.69 9.39
N ALA A 78 -3.17 -0.92 8.64
CA ALA A 78 -3.16 -0.96 7.18
C ALA A 78 -1.79 -0.51 6.62
N ILE A 79 -1.23 0.60 7.10
CA ILE A 79 0.09 1.10 6.67
C ILE A 79 1.19 0.11 7.08
N ARG A 80 1.18 -0.36 8.33
CA ARG A 80 2.13 -1.35 8.83
C ARG A 80 2.12 -2.63 8.01
N GLY A 81 0.93 -3.17 7.74
CA GLY A 81 0.75 -4.42 6.99
C GLY A 81 1.09 -4.30 5.50
N THR A 82 0.84 -3.13 4.90
CA THR A 82 0.95 -2.92 3.44
C THR A 82 2.27 -2.26 3.06
N ILE A 83 2.82 -1.34 3.85
CA ILE A 83 4.11 -0.72 3.54
C ILE A 83 5.24 -1.45 4.26
N ILE A 84 5.25 -1.47 5.58
CA ILE A 84 6.40 -1.95 6.35
C ILE A 84 6.59 -3.45 6.15
N ARG A 85 5.54 -4.25 6.34
CA ARG A 85 5.62 -5.70 6.21
C ARG A 85 5.90 -6.15 4.77
N GLN A 86 5.30 -5.51 3.78
CA GLN A 86 5.53 -5.89 2.38
C GLN A 86 6.93 -5.48 1.90
N THR A 87 7.50 -4.41 2.45
CA THR A 87 8.91 -4.07 2.22
C THR A 87 9.83 -5.14 2.81
N MET A 88 9.56 -5.63 4.02
CA MET A 88 10.30 -6.76 4.59
C MET A 88 10.24 -8.01 3.69
N PHE A 89 9.07 -8.29 3.12
CA PHE A 89 8.92 -9.41 2.17
C PHE A 89 9.69 -9.17 0.87
N ALA A 90 9.71 -7.95 0.36
CA ALA A 90 10.48 -7.59 -0.83
C ALA A 90 12.00 -7.69 -0.59
N GLU A 91 12.47 -7.32 0.60
CA GLU A 91 13.88 -7.53 0.99
C GLU A 91 14.22 -9.02 1.09
N PHE A 92 13.36 -9.83 1.69
CA PHE A 92 13.55 -11.28 1.71
C PHE A 92 13.67 -11.86 0.30
N GLU A 93 12.77 -11.45 -0.59
CA GLU A 93 12.77 -11.87 -1.99
C GLU A 93 14.07 -11.44 -2.70
N LYS A 94 14.49 -10.19 -2.52
CA LYS A 94 15.74 -9.67 -3.08
C LYS A 94 16.94 -10.48 -2.60
N ILE A 95 17.11 -10.64 -1.27
CA ILE A 95 18.25 -11.36 -0.69
C ILE A 95 18.32 -12.81 -1.19
N THR A 96 17.20 -13.51 -1.21
CA THR A 96 17.19 -14.92 -1.65
C THR A 96 17.46 -15.07 -3.14
N HIS A 97 17.06 -14.12 -3.98
CA HIS A 97 17.45 -14.11 -5.40
C HIS A 97 18.94 -13.80 -5.59
N GLU A 98 19.48 -12.83 -4.86
CA GLU A 98 20.91 -12.53 -4.88
C GLU A 98 21.76 -13.74 -4.45
N MET A 99 21.34 -14.47 -3.41
CA MET A 99 22.00 -15.73 -3.01
C MET A 99 21.99 -16.77 -4.15
N ALA A 100 20.85 -16.92 -4.83
CA ALA A 100 20.73 -17.84 -5.95
C ALA A 100 21.67 -17.45 -7.12
N GLU A 101 21.74 -16.17 -7.46
CA GLU A 101 22.60 -15.62 -8.51
C GLU A 101 24.09 -15.80 -8.19
N GLN A 102 24.45 -15.77 -6.89
CA GLN A 102 25.82 -16.01 -6.40
C GLN A 102 26.15 -17.50 -6.29
N GLY A 103 25.20 -18.39 -6.55
CA GLY A 103 25.36 -19.84 -6.45
C GLY A 103 25.36 -20.38 -5.03
N GLU A 104 24.84 -19.60 -4.07
CA GLU A 104 24.72 -20.03 -2.68
C GLU A 104 23.60 -21.08 -2.53
N PRO A 105 23.75 -22.07 -1.62
CA PRO A 105 22.76 -23.12 -1.44
C PRO A 105 21.50 -22.58 -0.73
N LEU A 106 20.36 -22.59 -1.42
CA LEU A 106 19.07 -22.19 -0.87
C LEU A 106 18.45 -23.33 -0.05
N THR A 107 18.95 -23.52 1.17
CA THR A 107 18.42 -24.52 2.12
C THR A 107 17.29 -23.96 2.94
N VAL A 108 16.48 -24.84 3.57
CA VAL A 108 15.45 -24.43 4.54
C VAL A 108 16.08 -23.59 5.67
N GLN A 109 17.29 -23.93 6.11
CA GLN A 109 17.95 -23.17 7.16
C GLN A 109 18.38 -21.79 6.67
N ALA A 110 18.93 -21.66 5.47
CA ALA A 110 19.30 -20.37 4.90
C ALA A 110 18.08 -19.42 4.79
N PHE A 111 16.94 -19.90 4.30
CA PHE A 111 15.72 -19.10 4.26
C PHE A 111 15.26 -18.67 5.67
N LYS A 112 15.30 -19.56 6.66
CA LYS A 112 14.95 -19.24 8.06
C LYS A 112 15.88 -18.20 8.65
N ASP A 113 17.15 -18.26 8.35
CA ASP A 113 18.15 -17.33 8.86
C ASP A 113 17.96 -15.93 8.26
N VAL A 114 17.78 -15.83 6.93
CA VAL A 114 17.45 -14.55 6.28
C VAL A 114 16.17 -13.97 6.82
N TYR A 115 15.09 -14.77 6.87
CA TYR A 115 13.80 -14.27 7.33
C TYR A 115 13.83 -13.88 8.81
N GLY A 116 14.55 -14.64 9.64
CA GLY A 116 14.76 -14.33 11.05
C GLY A 116 15.49 -13.00 11.27
N THR A 117 16.56 -12.75 10.52
CA THR A 117 17.29 -11.47 10.55
C THR A 117 16.40 -10.29 10.18
N LEU A 118 15.56 -10.45 9.16
CA LEU A 118 14.60 -9.42 8.77
C LEU A 118 13.53 -9.19 9.84
N LEU A 119 13.00 -10.25 10.45
CA LEU A 119 12.07 -10.10 11.57
C LEU A 119 12.70 -9.29 12.73
N GLU A 120 13.94 -9.62 13.11
CA GLU A 120 14.66 -8.89 14.16
C GLU A 120 14.88 -7.41 13.79
N ALA A 121 15.21 -7.11 12.54
CA ALA A 121 15.42 -5.75 12.07
C ALA A 121 14.12 -4.92 12.04
N TYR A 122 13.01 -5.52 11.61
CA TYR A 122 11.74 -4.81 11.44
C TYR A 122 10.89 -4.71 12.71
N PHE A 123 11.02 -5.65 13.63
CA PHE A 123 10.28 -5.61 14.91
C PHE A 123 11.06 -5.01 16.07
N GLY A 124 12.39 -4.93 15.93
CA GLY A 124 13.26 -4.33 16.95
C GLY A 124 13.51 -5.20 18.18
N PRO A 125 14.37 -4.74 19.09
CA PRO A 125 14.88 -5.55 20.20
C PRO A 125 13.86 -5.82 21.32
N GLU A 126 12.80 -5.02 21.41
CA GLU A 126 11.75 -5.19 22.42
C GLU A 126 10.75 -6.29 22.07
N PHE A 127 10.82 -6.82 20.85
CA PHE A 127 9.92 -7.85 20.37
C PHE A 127 10.53 -9.25 20.49
N SER A 128 9.83 -10.16 21.18
CA SER A 128 10.23 -11.56 21.28
C SER A 128 9.73 -12.36 20.08
N ILE A 129 10.66 -12.77 19.22
CA ILE A 129 10.35 -13.52 18.01
C ILE A 129 10.28 -15.02 18.32
N ASP A 130 9.10 -15.61 18.10
CA ASP A 130 8.95 -17.07 18.14
C ASP A 130 9.76 -17.69 16.99
N THR A 131 10.50 -18.76 17.31
CA THR A 131 11.30 -19.50 16.32
C THR A 131 10.47 -20.09 15.18
N LEU A 132 9.19 -20.39 15.42
CA LEU A 132 8.26 -20.87 14.39
C LEU A 132 7.85 -19.77 13.42
N LEU A 133 7.92 -18.50 13.82
CA LEU A 133 7.63 -17.37 12.93
C LEU A 133 8.60 -17.30 11.74
N LYS A 134 9.84 -17.79 11.92
CA LYS A 134 10.82 -17.91 10.83
C LYS A 134 10.39 -18.84 9.69
N LEU A 135 9.39 -19.70 9.93
CA LEU A 135 8.80 -20.57 8.90
C LEU A 135 7.72 -19.86 8.05
N GLU A 136 7.34 -18.63 8.40
CA GLU A 136 6.32 -17.89 7.68
C GLU A 136 6.68 -17.70 6.20
N CYS A 137 7.96 -17.51 5.86
CA CYS A 137 8.42 -17.36 4.48
C CYS A 137 7.99 -18.51 3.54
N PHE A 138 7.78 -19.72 4.07
CA PHE A 138 7.37 -20.88 3.26
C PHE A 138 5.87 -20.95 2.97
N ARG A 139 5.04 -20.19 3.70
CA ARG A 139 3.58 -20.20 3.52
C ARG A 139 3.04 -19.01 2.71
N ILE A 140 3.90 -18.07 2.33
CA ILE A 140 3.49 -16.87 1.60
C ILE A 140 3.44 -17.19 0.10
N PRO A 141 2.25 -17.31 -0.51
CA PRO A 141 2.13 -17.72 -1.91
C PRO A 141 2.67 -16.68 -2.89
N HIS A 142 2.79 -15.41 -2.46
CA HIS A 142 3.32 -14.33 -3.29
C HIS A 142 4.79 -14.55 -3.71
N PHE A 143 5.58 -15.25 -2.91
CA PHE A 143 6.97 -15.57 -3.25
C PHE A 143 7.12 -16.54 -4.43
N TYR A 144 6.03 -17.19 -4.84
CA TYR A 144 5.99 -17.99 -6.08
C TYR A 144 5.68 -17.14 -7.33
N ARG A 145 5.50 -15.82 -7.15
CA ARG A 145 5.36 -14.82 -8.21
C ARG A 145 6.41 -13.74 -7.99
N PRO A 146 7.64 -13.90 -8.52
CA PRO A 146 8.78 -13.05 -8.18
C PRO A 146 8.50 -11.58 -8.42
N PHE A 147 9.00 -10.76 -7.52
CA PHE A 147 8.93 -9.30 -7.55
C PHE A 147 7.49 -8.74 -7.64
N TYR A 148 6.58 -9.37 -6.91
CA TYR A 148 5.19 -8.89 -6.82
C TYR A 148 4.94 -8.00 -5.61
N VAL A 149 5.45 -8.36 -4.43
CA VAL A 149 5.02 -7.79 -3.14
C VAL A 149 5.42 -6.32 -2.94
N TYR A 150 6.50 -5.85 -3.55
CA TYR A 150 6.90 -4.43 -3.46
C TYR A 150 5.81 -3.47 -3.97
N LYS A 151 4.95 -3.93 -4.89
CA LYS A 151 3.87 -3.14 -5.47
C LYS A 151 2.82 -2.70 -4.46
N TYR A 152 2.66 -3.45 -3.38
CA TYR A 152 1.78 -3.06 -2.29
C TYR A 152 2.32 -1.81 -1.57
N ALA A 153 3.60 -1.80 -1.23
CA ALA A 153 4.23 -0.67 -0.56
C ALA A 153 4.25 0.59 -1.45
N THR A 154 4.64 0.43 -2.72
CA THR A 154 4.67 1.55 -3.67
C THR A 154 3.26 2.06 -3.98
N GLY A 155 2.29 1.18 -4.17
CA GLY A 155 0.90 1.53 -4.45
C GLY A 155 0.24 2.33 -3.34
N LEU A 156 0.35 1.86 -2.09
CA LEU A 156 -0.22 2.57 -0.94
C LEU A 156 0.51 3.90 -0.68
N SER A 157 1.84 3.95 -0.83
CA SER A 157 2.61 5.19 -0.68
C SER A 157 2.18 6.25 -1.71
N ALA A 158 2.01 5.85 -2.97
CA ALA A 158 1.50 6.73 -4.01
C ALA A 158 0.06 7.21 -3.70
N ALA A 159 -0.81 6.31 -3.24
CA ALA A 159 -2.19 6.64 -2.90
C ALA A 159 -2.31 7.62 -1.72
N ILE A 160 -1.50 7.44 -0.67
CA ILE A 160 -1.42 8.37 0.46
C ILE A 160 -0.96 9.75 -0.01
N ALA A 161 0.12 9.82 -0.79
CA ALA A 161 0.64 11.07 -1.33
C ALA A 161 -0.39 11.79 -2.24
N LEU A 162 -1.05 11.05 -3.13
CA LEU A 162 -2.10 11.58 -4.00
C LEU A 162 -3.31 12.07 -3.20
N SER A 163 -3.77 11.30 -2.20
CA SER A 163 -4.92 11.67 -1.39
C SER A 163 -4.65 12.94 -0.58
N GLN A 164 -3.47 13.06 0.03
CA GLN A 164 -3.06 14.29 0.72
C GLN A 164 -3.01 15.48 -0.24
N ARG A 165 -2.41 15.29 -1.43
CA ARG A 165 -2.33 16.32 -2.45
C ARG A 165 -3.71 16.80 -2.90
N VAL A 166 -4.65 15.90 -3.15
CA VAL A 166 -6.02 16.22 -3.57
C VAL A 166 -6.82 16.88 -2.44
N LEU A 167 -6.71 16.39 -1.21
CA LEU A 167 -7.46 16.92 -0.06
C LEU A 167 -6.95 18.28 0.43
N SER A 168 -5.65 18.54 0.33
CA SER A 168 -5.04 19.83 0.70
C SER A 168 -4.99 20.84 -0.44
N GLY A 169 -5.15 20.37 -1.68
CA GLY A 169 -5.08 21.18 -2.90
C GLY A 169 -6.44 21.71 -3.36
N GLY A 170 -6.55 21.92 -4.65
CA GLY A 170 -7.75 22.47 -5.26
C GLY A 170 -8.14 21.77 -6.56
N ARG A 171 -8.77 22.55 -7.45
CA ARG A 171 -9.26 22.02 -8.75
C ARG A 171 -8.15 21.48 -9.67
N ARG A 172 -6.92 21.95 -9.49
CA ARG A 172 -5.78 21.49 -10.27
C ARG A 172 -5.41 20.06 -9.85
N GLU A 173 -5.19 19.85 -8.57
CA GLU A 173 -4.77 18.57 -8.01
C GLU A 173 -5.82 17.47 -8.28
N LEU A 174 -7.09 17.80 -8.13
CA LEU A 174 -8.19 16.90 -8.51
C LEU A 174 -8.18 16.58 -10.01
N ARG A 175 -7.94 17.56 -10.87
CA ARG A 175 -7.87 17.35 -12.33
C ARG A 175 -6.69 16.46 -12.70
N ASP A 176 -5.52 16.65 -12.05
CA ASP A 176 -4.32 15.85 -12.27
C ASP A 176 -4.59 14.38 -11.88
N TYR A 177 -5.22 14.13 -10.73
CA TYR A 177 -5.65 12.78 -10.31
C TYR A 177 -6.67 12.17 -11.29
N LEU A 178 -7.68 12.92 -11.71
CA LEU A 178 -8.62 12.44 -12.73
C LEU A 178 -7.95 12.20 -14.09
N GLY A 179 -6.85 12.90 -14.38
CA GLY A 179 -5.98 12.66 -15.53
C GLY A 179 -5.31 11.27 -15.43
N PHE A 180 -4.79 10.94 -14.26
CA PHE A 180 -4.23 9.61 -13.96
C PHE A 180 -5.25 8.50 -14.22
N LEU A 181 -6.49 8.61 -13.71
CA LEU A 181 -7.53 7.60 -13.94
C LEU A 181 -7.90 7.42 -15.41
N LYS A 182 -7.68 8.43 -16.23
CA LYS A 182 -7.99 8.42 -17.68
C LYS A 182 -6.85 7.86 -18.53
N GLY A 183 -5.68 7.64 -17.94
CA GLY A 183 -4.45 7.38 -18.68
C GLY A 183 -4.34 5.99 -19.26
N GLY A 184 -4.93 4.96 -18.63
CA GLY A 184 -4.76 3.57 -19.04
C GLY A 184 -3.28 3.18 -19.10
N CYS A 185 -2.85 2.59 -20.20
CA CYS A 185 -1.44 2.35 -20.51
C CYS A 185 -0.91 3.25 -21.67
N SER A 186 -1.46 4.47 -21.80
CA SER A 186 -1.02 5.42 -22.83
C SER A 186 0.38 5.99 -22.57
N GLN A 187 0.88 5.86 -21.35
CA GLN A 187 2.21 6.27 -20.90
C GLN A 187 2.78 5.21 -19.97
N ASP A 188 4.07 5.33 -19.65
CA ASP A 188 4.69 4.52 -18.60
C ASP A 188 3.98 4.76 -17.23
N PRO A 189 3.78 3.74 -16.40
CA PRO A 189 3.13 3.89 -15.10
C PRO A 189 3.75 4.96 -14.20
N LEU A 190 5.07 5.12 -14.21
CA LEU A 190 5.76 6.16 -13.44
C LEU A 190 5.46 7.56 -13.97
N ASP A 191 5.36 7.71 -15.29
CA ASP A 191 5.02 8.99 -15.91
C ASP A 191 3.57 9.39 -15.66
N LEU A 192 2.65 8.40 -15.62
CA LEU A 192 1.25 8.64 -15.23
C LEU A 192 1.15 9.19 -13.81
N LEU A 193 1.86 8.57 -12.87
CA LEU A 193 1.90 9.04 -11.47
C LEU A 193 2.58 10.41 -11.35
N ARG A 194 3.68 10.62 -12.07
CA ARG A 194 4.38 11.91 -12.11
C ARG A 194 3.48 13.02 -12.66
N SER A 195 2.67 12.74 -13.68
CA SER A 195 1.68 13.67 -14.23
C SER A 195 0.58 14.01 -13.22
N ALA A 196 0.26 13.10 -12.31
CA ALA A 196 -0.64 13.34 -11.17
C ALA A 196 0.05 14.05 -9.98
N GLY A 197 1.36 14.29 -10.08
CA GLY A 197 2.15 15.01 -9.08
C GLY A 197 2.80 14.11 -8.01
N VAL A 198 2.94 12.82 -8.29
CA VAL A 198 3.64 11.86 -7.43
C VAL A 198 4.77 11.20 -8.22
N ASP A 199 6.00 11.48 -7.84
CA ASP A 199 7.19 10.90 -8.46
C ASP A 199 7.72 9.73 -7.63
N MET A 200 7.47 8.50 -8.10
CA MET A 200 7.91 7.27 -7.41
C MET A 200 9.40 6.96 -7.62
N GLU A 201 10.13 7.72 -8.42
CA GLU A 201 11.60 7.64 -8.50
C GLU A 201 12.28 8.47 -7.40
N SER A 202 11.50 9.27 -6.66
CA SER A 202 11.96 10.00 -5.47
C SER A 202 11.50 9.31 -4.19
N PRO A 203 12.18 9.48 -3.05
CA PRO A 203 11.75 8.93 -1.76
C PRO A 203 10.50 9.62 -1.20
N GLN A 204 10.14 10.80 -1.72
CA GLN A 204 9.12 11.67 -1.16
C GLN A 204 7.74 11.00 -0.95
N PRO A 205 7.17 10.18 -1.86
CA PRO A 205 5.88 9.53 -1.62
C PRO A 205 5.93 8.54 -0.44
N VAL A 206 7.04 7.81 -0.28
CA VAL A 206 7.26 6.90 0.86
C VAL A 206 7.45 7.69 2.15
N GLU A 207 8.25 8.74 2.14
CA GLU A 207 8.43 9.63 3.29
C GLU A 207 7.10 10.27 3.74
N THR A 208 6.25 10.66 2.79
CA THR A 208 4.91 11.17 3.06
C THR A 208 4.03 10.12 3.77
N ALA A 209 4.08 8.88 3.32
CA ALA A 209 3.33 7.80 3.94
C ALA A 209 3.83 7.45 5.34
N LEU A 210 5.15 7.43 5.55
CA LEU A 210 5.76 7.20 6.86
C LEU A 210 5.53 8.37 7.83
N ALA A 211 5.55 9.61 7.35
CA ALA A 211 5.18 10.76 8.16
C ALA A 211 3.72 10.66 8.63
N ARG A 212 2.81 10.27 7.71
CA ARG A 212 1.41 10.02 8.09
C ARG A 212 1.26 8.91 9.13
N PHE A 213 2.05 7.85 9.01
CA PHE A 213 2.08 6.78 10.02
C PHE A 213 2.51 7.32 11.40
N GLY A 214 3.58 8.12 11.46
CA GLY A 214 4.03 8.75 12.70
C GLY A 214 2.95 9.66 13.32
N GLU A 215 2.32 10.53 12.52
CA GLU A 215 1.21 11.39 12.97
C GLU A 215 0.06 10.59 13.59
N LEU A 216 -0.28 9.44 12.99
CA LEU A 216 -1.34 8.57 13.50
C LEU A 216 -0.97 7.91 14.82
N VAL A 217 0.28 7.48 14.97
CA VAL A 217 0.78 6.89 16.22
C VAL A 217 0.75 7.92 17.34
N ASP A 218 1.26 9.13 17.09
CA ASP A 218 1.27 10.23 18.08
C ASP A 218 -0.16 10.62 18.47
N GLU A 219 -1.08 10.68 17.51
CA GLU A 219 -2.48 10.97 17.78
C GLU A 219 -3.15 9.86 18.61
N LEU A 220 -2.90 8.58 18.27
CA LEU A 220 -3.43 7.45 19.02
C LEU A 220 -2.95 7.47 20.48
N ASP A 221 -1.66 7.72 20.71
CA ASP A 221 -1.09 7.82 22.06
C ASP A 221 -1.75 8.92 22.89
N SER A 222 -2.18 10.00 22.26
CA SER A 222 -2.88 11.11 22.92
C SER A 222 -4.34 10.80 23.29
N LEU A 223 -4.94 9.76 22.68
CA LEU A 223 -6.35 9.39 22.87
C LEU A 223 -6.55 8.24 23.88
N ILE A 224 -5.48 7.52 24.23
CA ILE A 224 -5.52 6.36 25.14
C ILE A 224 -4.76 6.66 26.42
#